data_c1591e992291f8399cddc6419b3f0441
#
_entry.id   c1591e992291f8399cddc6419b3f0441
#
_cell.length_a   1.000
_cell.length_b   1.000
_cell.length_c   1.000
_cell.angle_alpha   90.00
_cell.angle_beta   90.00
_cell.angle_gamma   90.00
#
_symmetry.space_group_name_H-M   'P 1'
#
loop_
_entity.id
_entity.type
_entity.pdbx_description
1 polymer ?
#
loop_
_entity_poly.entity_id
_entity_poly.type
_entity_poly.pdbx_seq_one_letter_code
_entity_poly.pdbx_strand_id
1 'polypeptide(L)'
;MKGYDQAPVIGFLSQPESYGGGVDAVETIKTHISMVFLAGDRVLKLKRAVKYSYIDFSTLALRHHYCEAEVSLNRRTAPDLYKGVIAVTQNNQGELALEGEGDVVEWLVEMARFDQQTLFDQLAVAGKLKRHTMGELAQSIADFHMAAVSCPDTDSHKGLETTISSNAASFIEFGSDVFDRNDVE
;
A
#
# COMPACT_ATOMS: atom_id res chain seq x y z
N MET A 1 -12.88 -14.09 16.34
CA MET A 1 -13.16 -14.41 14.91
C MET A 1 -11.85 -14.89 14.30
N LYS A 2 -11.83 -16.11 13.69
CA LYS A 2 -10.66 -16.51 12.88
C LYS A 2 -10.61 -15.55 11.71
N GLY A 3 -9.50 -14.83 11.56
CA GLY A 3 -9.27 -13.95 10.41
C GLY A 3 -9.32 -14.76 9.12
N TYR A 4 -9.66 -14.11 8.01
CA TYR A 4 -9.59 -14.70 6.68
C TYR A 4 -8.17 -15.21 6.42
N ASP A 5 -8.05 -16.51 6.11
CA ASP A 5 -6.77 -17.14 5.85
C ASP A 5 -6.28 -16.78 4.44
N GLN A 6 -5.29 -15.91 4.34
CA GLN A 6 -4.67 -15.51 3.09
C GLN A 6 -3.50 -16.42 2.67
N ALA A 7 -3.15 -17.46 3.46
CA ALA A 7 -2.00 -18.32 3.17
C ALA A 7 -2.06 -18.99 1.78
N PRO A 8 -3.22 -19.50 1.30
CA PRO A 8 -3.30 -20.06 -0.06
C PRO A 8 -2.98 -19.02 -1.15
N VAL A 9 -3.54 -17.81 -1.04
CA VAL A 9 -3.31 -16.72 -2.00
C VAL A 9 -1.85 -16.25 -1.96
N ILE A 10 -1.27 -16.13 -0.77
CA ILE A 10 0.15 -15.77 -0.60
C ILE A 10 1.04 -16.84 -1.21
N GLY A 11 0.74 -18.11 -0.98
CA GLY A 11 1.46 -19.24 -1.60
C GLY A 11 1.40 -19.17 -3.13
N PHE A 12 0.21 -18.98 -3.69
CA PHE A 12 0.00 -18.81 -5.13
C PHE A 12 0.80 -17.64 -5.69
N LEU A 13 0.71 -16.45 -5.09
CA LEU A 13 1.42 -15.25 -5.55
C LEU A 13 2.95 -15.33 -5.40
N SER A 14 3.45 -16.25 -4.60
CA SER A 14 4.89 -16.46 -4.42
C SER A 14 5.51 -17.39 -5.48
N GLN A 15 4.70 -18.01 -6.33
CA GLN A 15 5.15 -18.93 -7.38
C GLN A 15 5.31 -18.20 -8.71
N PRO A 16 6.48 -18.34 -9.41
CA PRO A 16 6.68 -17.75 -10.73
C PRO A 16 5.63 -18.18 -11.76
N GLU A 17 5.16 -19.41 -11.67
CA GLU A 17 4.17 -20.02 -12.57
C GLU A 17 2.83 -19.28 -12.57
N SER A 18 2.50 -18.60 -11.47
CA SER A 18 1.26 -17.82 -11.30
C SER A 18 1.18 -16.59 -12.22
N TYR A 19 2.28 -16.22 -12.85
CA TYR A 19 2.39 -15.01 -13.69
C TYR A 19 2.39 -15.30 -15.20
N GLY A 20 2.11 -16.54 -15.61
CA GLY A 20 1.90 -16.89 -17.04
C GLY A 20 3.16 -17.05 -17.86
N GLY A 21 4.33 -17.17 -17.26
CA GLY A 21 5.61 -17.38 -17.93
C GLY A 21 6.46 -16.11 -18.05
N GLY A 22 7.77 -16.30 -18.24
CA GLY A 22 8.74 -15.18 -18.33
C GLY A 22 9.16 -14.60 -16.98
N VAL A 23 8.73 -15.20 -15.87
CA VAL A 23 9.14 -14.85 -14.51
C VAL A 23 9.94 -16.01 -13.93
N ASP A 24 11.22 -15.77 -13.63
CA ASP A 24 12.10 -16.80 -13.08
C ASP A 24 12.03 -16.89 -11.55
N ALA A 25 11.71 -15.77 -10.90
CA ALA A 25 11.59 -15.66 -9.45
C ALA A 25 10.62 -14.56 -9.02
N VAL A 26 10.01 -14.72 -7.84
CA VAL A 26 9.19 -13.71 -7.20
C VAL A 26 9.87 -13.26 -5.93
N GLU A 27 10.18 -11.97 -5.86
CA GLU A 27 10.67 -11.32 -4.65
C GLU A 27 9.48 -10.83 -3.83
N THR A 28 9.52 -11.04 -2.51
CA THR A 28 8.41 -10.65 -1.62
C THR A 28 8.86 -9.67 -0.56
N ILE A 29 8.14 -8.55 -0.45
CA ILE A 29 8.34 -7.53 0.59
C ILE A 29 7.12 -7.54 1.50
N LYS A 30 7.34 -7.75 2.81
CA LYS A 30 6.27 -7.78 3.81
C LYS A 30 6.31 -6.52 4.67
N THR A 31 5.16 -5.88 4.81
CA THR A 31 4.93 -4.79 5.78
C THR A 31 3.90 -5.21 6.82
N HIS A 32 3.60 -4.34 7.78
CA HIS A 32 2.57 -4.62 8.79
C HIS A 32 1.15 -4.72 8.20
N ILE A 33 0.85 -4.03 7.08
CA ILE A 33 -0.49 -4.00 6.46
C ILE A 33 -0.54 -4.56 5.04
N SER A 34 0.59 -4.86 4.41
CA SER A 34 0.62 -5.32 3.01
C SER A 34 1.71 -6.36 2.78
N MET A 35 1.55 -7.12 1.70
CA MET A 35 2.61 -7.90 1.06
C MET A 35 2.73 -7.47 -0.39
N VAL A 36 3.95 -7.29 -0.86
CA VAL A 36 4.25 -6.88 -2.24
C VAL A 36 5.04 -8.00 -2.91
N PHE A 37 4.58 -8.43 -4.08
CA PHE A 37 5.20 -9.46 -4.89
C PHE A 37 5.76 -8.81 -6.15
N LEU A 38 7.06 -8.92 -6.35
CA LEU A 38 7.76 -8.39 -7.52
C LEU A 38 8.08 -9.55 -8.46
N ALA A 39 7.38 -9.61 -9.59
CA ALA A 39 7.40 -10.70 -10.55
C ALA A 39 7.71 -10.14 -11.95
N GLY A 40 8.98 -10.22 -12.37
CA GLY A 40 9.40 -9.55 -13.61
C GLY A 40 9.14 -8.05 -13.55
N ASP A 41 8.39 -7.52 -14.52
CA ASP A 41 8.00 -6.10 -14.60
C ASP A 41 6.68 -5.78 -13.87
N ARG A 42 5.99 -6.80 -13.34
CA ARG A 42 4.75 -6.65 -12.57
C ARG A 42 5.03 -6.58 -11.08
N VAL A 43 4.28 -5.74 -10.40
CA VAL A 43 4.24 -5.68 -8.95
C VAL A 43 2.81 -5.84 -8.49
N LEU A 44 2.55 -6.85 -7.66
CA LEU A 44 1.24 -7.10 -7.08
C LEU A 44 1.28 -6.83 -5.57
N LYS A 45 0.42 -5.92 -5.10
CA LYS A 45 0.34 -5.55 -3.69
C LYS A 45 -0.96 -6.08 -3.08
N LEU A 46 -0.81 -6.99 -2.14
CA LEU A 46 -1.87 -7.59 -1.34
C LEU A 46 -2.04 -6.80 -0.04
N LYS A 47 -3.26 -6.39 0.27
CA LYS A 47 -3.60 -5.87 1.60
C LYS A 47 -3.79 -7.03 2.57
N ARG A 48 -3.05 -7.05 3.68
CA ARG A 48 -3.17 -8.12 4.69
C ARG A 48 -4.52 -8.02 5.40
N ALA A 49 -5.15 -9.17 5.69
CA ALA A 49 -6.42 -9.25 6.41
C ALA A 49 -6.24 -8.92 7.91
N VAL A 50 -5.89 -7.67 8.22
CA VAL A 50 -5.64 -7.14 9.57
C VAL A 50 -6.60 -6.01 9.88
N LYS A 51 -6.80 -5.79 11.18
CA LYS A 51 -7.56 -4.65 11.71
C LYS A 51 -6.76 -3.99 12.82
N TYR A 52 -6.54 -2.70 12.67
CA TYR A 52 -5.95 -1.80 13.66
C TYR A 52 -6.90 -0.64 13.94
N SER A 53 -6.64 0.18 14.94
CA SER A 53 -7.50 1.33 15.30
C SER A 53 -7.67 2.34 14.14
N TYR A 54 -6.68 2.43 13.25
CA TYR A 54 -6.64 3.39 12.13
C TYR A 54 -6.93 2.76 10.75
N ILE A 55 -7.06 1.44 10.65
CA ILE A 55 -7.30 0.74 9.37
C ILE A 55 -8.00 -0.60 9.59
N ASP A 56 -8.93 -0.94 8.70
CA ASP A 56 -9.65 -2.21 8.72
C ASP A 56 -9.61 -2.88 7.33
N PHE A 57 -8.80 -3.93 7.18
CA PHE A 57 -8.70 -4.79 6.01
C PHE A 57 -9.26 -6.19 6.27
N SER A 58 -10.06 -6.37 7.32
CA SER A 58 -10.49 -7.68 7.79
C SER A 58 -11.40 -8.43 6.82
N THR A 59 -12.15 -7.73 5.96
CA THR A 59 -13.05 -8.36 4.98
C THR A 59 -12.58 -8.17 3.55
N LEU A 60 -12.96 -9.10 2.66
CA LEU A 60 -12.65 -9.00 1.22
C LEU A 60 -13.20 -7.70 0.61
N ALA A 61 -14.43 -7.31 0.97
CA ALA A 61 -15.06 -6.09 0.48
C ALA A 61 -14.29 -4.82 0.89
N LEU A 62 -13.80 -4.77 2.14
CA LEU A 62 -12.97 -3.66 2.60
C LEU A 62 -11.63 -3.62 1.85
N ARG A 63 -10.98 -4.77 1.64
CA ARG A 63 -9.74 -4.82 0.86
C ARG A 63 -9.94 -4.36 -0.57
N HIS A 64 -11.04 -4.76 -1.24
CA HIS A 64 -11.42 -4.25 -2.56
C HIS A 64 -11.54 -2.73 -2.56
N HIS A 65 -12.38 -2.19 -1.68
CA HIS A 65 -12.59 -0.75 -1.54
C HIS A 65 -11.27 0.01 -1.38
N TYR A 66 -10.38 -0.46 -0.50
CA TYR A 66 -9.09 0.20 -0.27
C TYR A 66 -8.07 -0.02 -1.40
N CYS A 67 -8.17 -1.09 -2.19
CA CYS A 67 -7.38 -1.24 -3.42
C CYS A 67 -7.81 -0.20 -4.46
N GLU A 68 -9.11 -0.03 -4.68
CA GLU A 68 -9.64 0.98 -5.60
C GLU A 68 -9.29 2.40 -5.15
N ALA A 69 -9.45 2.71 -3.86
CA ALA A 69 -9.09 4.00 -3.30
C ALA A 69 -7.58 4.27 -3.48
N GLU A 70 -6.72 3.29 -3.23
CA GLU A 70 -5.27 3.43 -3.42
C GLU A 70 -4.93 3.75 -4.87
N VAL A 71 -5.48 3.01 -5.82
CA VAL A 71 -5.25 3.25 -7.25
C VAL A 71 -5.76 4.63 -7.67
N SER A 72 -7.00 4.98 -7.29
CA SER A 72 -7.62 6.26 -7.64
C SER A 72 -6.82 7.45 -7.10
N LEU A 73 -6.40 7.39 -5.85
CA LEU A 73 -5.68 8.50 -5.20
C LEU A 73 -4.25 8.63 -5.77
N ASN A 74 -3.53 7.52 -5.92
CA ASN A 74 -2.12 7.57 -6.29
C ASN A 74 -1.90 7.80 -7.81
N ARG A 75 -2.85 7.43 -8.67
CA ARG A 75 -2.80 7.79 -10.10
C ARG A 75 -2.76 9.30 -10.34
N ARG A 76 -3.18 10.10 -9.39
CA ARG A 76 -3.09 11.57 -9.48
C ARG A 76 -1.66 12.08 -9.54
N THR A 77 -0.72 11.34 -8.95
CA THR A 77 0.70 11.71 -8.90
C THR A 77 1.63 10.70 -9.57
N ALA A 78 1.18 9.46 -9.74
CA ALA A 78 1.96 8.37 -10.32
C ALA A 78 1.13 7.50 -11.29
N PRO A 79 0.56 8.08 -12.37
CA PRO A 79 -0.36 7.38 -13.27
C PRO A 79 0.30 6.19 -13.98
N ASP A 80 1.58 6.27 -14.29
CA ASP A 80 2.31 5.21 -14.97
C ASP A 80 2.66 4.04 -14.05
N LEU A 81 2.72 4.29 -12.74
CA LEU A 81 3.05 3.27 -11.75
C LEU A 81 1.82 2.41 -11.41
N TYR A 82 0.67 3.01 -11.13
CA TYR A 82 -0.55 2.31 -10.69
C TYR A 82 -1.36 1.85 -11.89
N LYS A 83 -1.33 0.54 -12.19
CA LYS A 83 -2.01 -0.05 -13.38
C LYS A 83 -3.49 -0.31 -13.13
N GLY A 84 -3.86 -0.82 -11.94
CA GLY A 84 -5.27 -1.10 -11.62
C GLY A 84 -5.45 -1.95 -10.39
N VAL A 85 -6.68 -2.40 -10.22
CA VAL A 85 -7.06 -3.42 -9.25
C VAL A 85 -7.38 -4.68 -10.02
N ILE A 86 -6.80 -5.81 -9.60
CA ILE A 86 -7.02 -7.13 -10.21
C ILE A 86 -7.50 -8.11 -9.15
N ALA A 87 -8.23 -9.14 -9.60
CA ALA A 87 -8.75 -10.19 -8.75
C ALA A 87 -7.84 -11.43 -8.73
N VAL A 88 -7.75 -12.08 -7.58
CA VAL A 88 -7.40 -13.51 -7.51
C VAL A 88 -8.72 -14.26 -7.45
N THR A 89 -8.93 -15.19 -8.36
CA THR A 89 -10.12 -16.01 -8.44
C THR A 89 -9.82 -17.46 -8.07
N GLN A 90 -10.85 -18.19 -7.65
CA GLN A 90 -10.79 -19.62 -7.39
C GLN A 90 -11.89 -20.34 -8.17
N ASN A 91 -11.51 -21.32 -8.99
CA ASN A 91 -12.45 -22.13 -9.74
C ASN A 91 -13.08 -23.24 -8.86
N ASN A 92 -14.03 -23.99 -9.43
CA ASN A 92 -14.72 -25.09 -8.74
C ASN A 92 -13.81 -26.27 -8.33
N GLN A 93 -12.59 -26.36 -8.88
CA GLN A 93 -11.57 -27.35 -8.50
C GLN A 93 -10.66 -26.85 -7.37
N GLY A 94 -10.83 -25.60 -6.92
CA GLY A 94 -10.02 -24.98 -5.88
C GLY A 94 -8.71 -24.36 -6.42
N GLU A 95 -8.54 -24.30 -7.73
CA GLU A 95 -7.34 -23.72 -8.36
C GLU A 95 -7.45 -22.19 -8.39
N LEU A 96 -6.34 -21.51 -8.07
CA LEU A 96 -6.24 -20.06 -8.07
C LEU A 96 -5.71 -19.54 -9.41
N ALA A 97 -6.23 -18.39 -9.83
CA ALA A 97 -5.76 -17.68 -11.02
C ALA A 97 -5.80 -16.16 -10.81
N LEU A 98 -4.94 -15.42 -11.52
CA LEU A 98 -5.07 -13.98 -11.66
C LEU A 98 -6.10 -13.68 -12.74
N GLU A 99 -7.16 -12.94 -12.39
CA GLU A 99 -8.24 -12.55 -13.31
C GLU A 99 -8.86 -13.74 -14.08
N GLY A 100 -8.83 -14.93 -13.49
CA GLY A 100 -9.39 -16.14 -14.09
C GLY A 100 -10.90 -16.27 -13.87
N GLU A 101 -11.46 -17.41 -14.30
CA GLU A 101 -12.84 -17.78 -14.02
C GLU A 101 -12.99 -18.27 -12.56
N GLY A 102 -14.18 -18.06 -11.97
CA GLY A 102 -14.52 -18.50 -10.63
C GLY A 102 -14.83 -17.37 -9.67
N ASP A 103 -14.93 -17.71 -8.38
CA ASP A 103 -15.24 -16.75 -7.33
C ASP A 103 -14.01 -15.92 -6.97
N VAL A 104 -14.21 -14.62 -6.75
CA VAL A 104 -13.13 -13.73 -6.29
C VAL A 104 -12.82 -14.05 -4.83
N VAL A 105 -11.58 -14.42 -4.57
CA VAL A 105 -11.08 -14.73 -3.22
C VAL A 105 -10.16 -13.65 -2.68
N GLU A 106 -9.54 -12.81 -3.54
CA GLU A 106 -8.71 -11.70 -3.08
C GLU A 106 -8.61 -10.58 -4.14
N TRP A 107 -8.27 -9.36 -3.68
CA TRP A 107 -8.04 -8.18 -4.49
C TRP A 107 -6.62 -7.65 -4.32
N LEU A 108 -6.00 -7.27 -5.42
CA LEU A 108 -4.62 -6.80 -5.47
C LEU A 108 -4.56 -5.45 -6.19
N VAL A 109 -3.63 -4.61 -5.75
CA VAL A 109 -3.21 -3.45 -6.55
C VAL A 109 -2.09 -3.92 -7.49
N GLU A 110 -2.31 -3.76 -8.80
CA GLU A 110 -1.28 -3.98 -9.80
C GLU A 110 -0.51 -2.70 -10.09
N MET A 111 0.81 -2.80 -10.08
CA MET A 111 1.73 -1.70 -10.32
C MET A 111 2.83 -2.11 -11.30
N ALA A 112 3.41 -1.13 -12.00
CA ALA A 112 4.66 -1.33 -12.72
C ALA A 112 5.84 -1.47 -11.75
N ARG A 113 6.82 -2.29 -12.09
CA ARG A 113 8.07 -2.34 -11.33
C ARG A 113 8.89 -1.09 -11.61
N PHE A 114 9.51 -0.54 -10.57
CA PHE A 114 10.48 0.54 -10.67
C PHE A 114 11.76 0.19 -9.89
N ASP A 115 12.85 0.83 -10.24
CA ASP A 115 14.12 0.61 -9.56
C ASP A 115 14.07 1.18 -8.13
N GLN A 116 14.16 0.31 -7.14
CA GLN A 116 14.15 0.69 -5.72
C GLN A 116 15.30 1.65 -5.34
N GLN A 117 16.42 1.65 -6.10
CA GLN A 117 17.52 2.57 -5.88
C GLN A 117 17.16 4.04 -6.20
N THR A 118 16.05 4.27 -6.89
CA THR A 118 15.54 5.62 -7.19
C THR A 118 14.69 6.21 -6.06
N LEU A 119 14.40 5.45 -5.01
CA LEU A 119 13.71 5.96 -3.82
C LEU A 119 14.55 7.06 -3.14
N PHE A 120 13.89 8.09 -2.64
CA PHE A 120 14.57 9.24 -2.05
C PHE A 120 15.41 8.90 -0.82
N ASP A 121 14.95 7.95 0.01
CA ASP A 121 15.74 7.43 1.13
C ASP A 121 17.03 6.76 0.65
N GLN A 122 16.94 5.93 -0.41
CA GLN A 122 18.11 5.28 -1.00
C GLN A 122 19.06 6.29 -1.64
N LEU A 123 18.52 7.28 -2.35
CA LEU A 123 19.31 8.37 -2.92
C LEU A 123 19.99 9.21 -1.84
N ALA A 124 19.31 9.45 -0.72
CA ALA A 124 19.86 10.19 0.42
C ALA A 124 21.01 9.41 1.07
N VAL A 125 20.82 8.12 1.36
CA VAL A 125 21.87 7.24 1.92
C VAL A 125 23.08 7.16 0.98
N ALA A 126 22.85 7.09 -0.33
CA ALA A 126 23.90 7.06 -1.35
C ALA A 126 24.57 8.45 -1.60
N GLY A 127 24.13 9.52 -0.94
CA GLY A 127 24.60 10.90 -1.18
C GLY A 127 24.27 11.44 -2.57
N LYS A 128 23.28 10.84 -3.25
CA LYS A 128 22.87 11.19 -4.62
C LYS A 128 21.66 12.13 -4.67
N LEU A 129 21.01 12.41 -3.55
CA LEU A 129 19.86 13.32 -3.49
C LEU A 129 20.34 14.77 -3.65
N LYS A 130 20.04 15.37 -4.79
CA LYS A 130 20.52 16.71 -5.14
C LYS A 130 19.55 17.79 -4.69
N ARG A 131 20.05 18.97 -4.37
CA ARG A 131 19.24 20.11 -3.92
C ARG A 131 18.18 20.54 -4.97
N HIS A 132 18.51 20.50 -6.26
CA HIS A 132 17.55 20.86 -7.31
C HIS A 132 16.37 19.88 -7.36
N THR A 133 16.60 18.58 -7.15
CA THR A 133 15.52 17.57 -7.07
C THR A 133 14.52 17.88 -5.97
N MET A 134 15.00 18.43 -4.84
CA MET A 134 14.09 18.87 -3.76
C MET A 134 13.27 20.09 -4.16
N GLY A 135 13.85 20.99 -4.98
CA GLY A 135 13.10 22.13 -5.55
C GLY A 135 12.03 21.68 -6.54
N GLU A 136 12.34 20.74 -7.42
CA GLU A 136 11.40 20.14 -8.37
C GLU A 136 10.25 19.40 -7.65
N LEU A 137 10.58 18.63 -6.60
CA LEU A 137 9.58 17.98 -5.76
C LEU A 137 8.66 19.00 -5.07
N ALA A 138 9.23 20.06 -4.49
CA ALA A 138 8.45 21.11 -3.84
C ALA A 138 7.49 21.81 -4.82
N GLN A 139 7.94 22.07 -6.06
CA GLN A 139 7.10 22.64 -7.11
C GLN A 139 5.97 21.67 -7.49
N SER A 140 6.29 20.39 -7.69
CA SER A 140 5.29 19.35 -8.01
C SER A 140 4.22 19.22 -6.92
N ILE A 141 4.62 19.29 -5.65
CA ILE A 141 3.69 19.26 -4.51
C ILE A 141 2.81 20.53 -4.51
N ALA A 142 3.39 21.71 -4.74
CA ALA A 142 2.64 22.96 -4.80
C ALA A 142 1.60 22.94 -5.93
N ASP A 143 1.99 22.53 -7.13
CA ASP A 143 1.11 22.41 -8.29
C ASP A 143 -0.03 21.42 -8.02
N PHE A 144 0.28 20.26 -7.41
CA PHE A 144 -0.72 19.27 -7.01
C PHE A 144 -1.73 19.85 -6.00
N HIS A 145 -1.27 20.58 -4.99
CA HIS A 145 -2.15 21.22 -4.01
C HIS A 145 -3.03 22.32 -4.63
N MET A 146 -2.47 23.11 -5.53
CA MET A 146 -3.22 24.17 -6.24
C MET A 146 -4.30 23.59 -7.15
N ALA A 147 -4.07 22.43 -7.76
CA ALA A 147 -5.02 21.74 -8.62
C ALA A 147 -6.03 20.88 -7.84
N ALA A 148 -5.84 20.67 -6.53
CA ALA A 148 -6.71 19.83 -5.72
C ALA A 148 -8.11 20.45 -5.59
N VAL A 149 -9.14 19.60 -5.70
CA VAL A 149 -10.52 20.02 -5.48
C VAL A 149 -10.71 20.37 -4.01
N SER A 150 -11.22 21.57 -3.75
CA SER A 150 -11.57 21.99 -2.39
C SER A 150 -12.78 21.21 -1.89
N CYS A 151 -12.70 20.72 -0.65
CA CYS A 151 -13.80 20.04 0.04
C CYS A 151 -14.24 20.87 1.25
N PRO A 152 -15.02 21.97 1.04
CA PRO A 152 -15.36 22.91 2.10
C PRO A 152 -16.23 22.30 3.22
N ASP A 153 -16.98 21.23 2.90
CA ASP A 153 -17.87 20.55 3.85
C ASP A 153 -17.14 19.55 4.76
N THR A 154 -15.84 19.38 4.57
CA THR A 154 -15.03 18.50 5.41
C THR A 154 -14.47 19.30 6.58
N ASP A 155 -14.81 18.94 7.81
CA ASP A 155 -14.21 19.52 9.01
C ASP A 155 -12.76 19.04 9.18
N SER A 156 -11.89 19.56 8.33
CA SER A 156 -10.46 19.21 8.28
C SER A 156 -9.74 19.54 9.59
N HIS A 157 -10.18 20.59 10.29
CA HIS A 157 -9.62 21.00 11.56
C HIS A 157 -9.87 19.92 12.62
N LYS A 158 -11.13 19.46 12.76
CA LYS A 158 -11.50 18.39 13.69
C LYS A 158 -10.82 17.06 13.35
N GLY A 159 -10.66 16.75 12.06
CA GLY A 159 -9.94 15.58 11.60
C GLY A 159 -8.47 15.62 12.04
N LEU A 160 -7.82 16.77 11.88
CA LEU A 160 -6.43 16.97 12.30
C LEU A 160 -6.26 16.91 13.82
N GLU A 161 -7.15 17.58 14.58
CA GLU A 161 -7.16 17.50 16.06
C GLU A 161 -7.32 16.06 16.55
N THR A 162 -8.24 15.30 15.95
CA THR A 162 -8.45 13.88 16.28
C THR A 162 -7.17 13.07 16.02
N THR A 163 -6.50 13.29 14.89
CA THR A 163 -5.26 12.60 14.56
C THR A 163 -4.14 12.94 15.54
N ILE A 164 -3.95 14.23 15.86
CA ILE A 164 -2.93 14.68 16.83
C ILE A 164 -3.20 14.08 18.20
N SER A 165 -4.45 14.15 18.69
CA SER A 165 -4.84 13.61 19.98
C SER A 165 -4.66 12.08 20.06
N SER A 166 -4.99 11.36 18.98
CA SER A 166 -4.78 9.92 18.91
C SER A 166 -3.30 9.54 18.92
N ASN A 167 -2.47 10.30 18.20
CA ASN A 167 -1.02 10.09 18.20
C ASN A 167 -0.42 10.37 19.59
N ALA A 168 -0.82 11.46 20.23
CA ALA A 168 -0.38 11.80 21.60
C ALA A 168 -0.76 10.68 22.59
N ALA A 169 -2.01 10.18 22.52
CA ALA A 169 -2.45 9.06 23.36
C ALA A 169 -1.60 7.80 23.12
N SER A 170 -1.29 7.48 21.87
CA SER A 170 -0.44 6.34 21.53
C SER A 170 1.00 6.52 22.02
N PHE A 171 1.56 7.71 21.94
CA PHE A 171 2.89 8.00 22.52
C PHE A 171 2.89 7.85 24.05
N ILE A 172 1.84 8.26 24.74
CA ILE A 172 1.72 8.07 26.20
C ILE A 172 1.58 6.59 26.55
N GLU A 173 0.79 5.84 25.77
CA GLU A 173 0.53 4.40 26.01
C GLU A 173 1.76 3.53 25.74
N PHE A 174 2.45 3.75 24.61
CA PHE A 174 3.53 2.88 24.13
C PHE A 174 4.92 3.51 24.19
N GLY A 175 5.01 4.82 24.41
CA GLY A 175 6.26 5.58 24.32
C GLY A 175 7.22 5.28 25.46
N SER A 176 6.74 4.86 26.63
CA SER A 176 7.58 4.55 27.80
C SER A 176 8.58 3.41 27.56
N ASP A 177 8.37 2.58 26.55
CA ASP A 177 9.28 1.50 26.16
C ASP A 177 10.37 1.97 25.18
N VAL A 178 10.20 3.15 24.56
CA VAL A 178 11.06 3.65 23.48
C VAL A 178 11.64 5.04 23.78
N PHE A 179 10.89 5.89 24.49
CA PHE A 179 11.26 7.28 24.82
C PHE A 179 11.25 7.52 26.34
N ASP A 180 12.07 8.47 26.80
CA ASP A 180 11.94 8.95 28.17
C ASP A 180 10.58 9.63 28.33
N ARG A 181 9.92 9.38 29.47
CA ARG A 181 8.58 9.89 29.77
C ARG A 181 8.51 11.42 29.73
N ASN A 182 9.60 12.08 30.11
CA ASN A 182 9.70 13.54 30.07
C ASN A 182 9.85 14.11 28.65
N ASP A 183 10.18 13.27 27.64
CA ASP A 183 10.28 13.68 26.23
C ASP A 183 8.95 13.55 25.51
N VAL A 184 7.93 12.92 26.14
CA VAL A 184 6.61 12.65 25.55
C VAL A 184 5.53 13.61 26.10
N GLU A 185 5.72 14.19 27.30
CA GLU A 185 4.85 15.21 27.91
C GLU A 185 5.22 16.62 27.45
#